data_28ea7a012964fc97b1d017160b9b166a
#
_entry.id   28ea7a012964fc97b1d017160b9b166a
#
_cell.length_a   1.000
_cell.length_b   1.000
_cell.length_c   1.000
_cell.angle_alpha   90.00
_cell.angle_beta   90.00
_cell.angle_gamma   90.00
#
_symmetry.space_group_name_H-M   'P 1'
#
loop_
_entity.id
_entity.type
_entity.pdbx_description
1 polymer ?
#
loop_
_entity_poly.entity_id
_entity_poly.type
_entity_poly.pdbx_seq_one_letter_code
_entity_poly.pdbx_strand_id
1 'polypeptide(L)'
;VKVAINGRMIKSPELEQTILSAFHKTLPRDRYPVCFLHLTISPEQINWNRNPTKTEIYLHELTFWQEQITEGINKSLLISETNIKESVHTTRVSNLLKVAESKGEYKFNSQNSENSQNSENSQNSENQNYLKAIAQLSNTYIVAEHSGGMWLIEQHIAHERVLYEQLCDHWQLVPVETPIIIYQLSPAQVSQLERIGLDIEPFGDKLWAVRNIPMMLKQREDYTEAILELSWGGDLQTAQVAVACRSAIRNGTKMSLPEMQTLLDNWQRTRNPRTCPHGRPIYLSLEESALARFFRRSWVIGKSHGI
;
A
#
# COMPACT_ATOMS: atom_id res chain seq x y z
N VAL A 1 -16.85 -13.85 -3.04
CA VAL A 1 -17.60 -12.61 -3.26
C VAL A 1 -19.09 -12.93 -3.20
N LYS A 2 -19.89 -12.05 -2.58
CA LYS A 2 -21.34 -12.12 -2.54
C LYS A 2 -21.93 -10.72 -2.77
N VAL A 3 -23.02 -10.66 -3.53
CA VAL A 3 -23.70 -9.39 -3.86
C VAL A 3 -25.15 -9.45 -3.39
N ALA A 4 -25.62 -8.36 -2.79
CA ALA A 4 -27.02 -8.15 -2.45
C ALA A 4 -27.48 -6.78 -2.98
N ILE A 5 -28.70 -6.69 -3.44
CA ILE A 5 -29.37 -5.46 -3.84
C ILE A 5 -30.68 -5.33 -3.07
N ASN A 6 -30.87 -4.20 -2.39
CA ASN A 6 -32.05 -3.90 -1.59
C ASN A 6 -32.42 -5.04 -0.63
N GLY A 7 -31.40 -5.62 0.06
CA GLY A 7 -31.57 -6.71 1.02
C GLY A 7 -31.74 -8.11 0.43
N ARG A 8 -31.74 -8.27 -0.91
CA ARG A 8 -31.87 -9.57 -1.57
C ARG A 8 -30.53 -10.01 -2.16
N MET A 9 -30.11 -11.25 -1.85
CA MET A 9 -28.95 -11.87 -2.47
C MET A 9 -29.22 -12.14 -3.96
N ILE A 10 -28.26 -11.75 -4.80
CA ILE A 10 -28.34 -11.94 -6.26
C ILE A 10 -27.08 -12.61 -6.79
N LYS A 11 -27.20 -13.18 -7.99
CA LYS A 11 -26.07 -13.58 -8.82
C LYS A 11 -25.90 -12.55 -9.92
N SER A 12 -24.76 -11.86 -9.96
CA SER A 12 -24.41 -10.95 -11.05
C SER A 12 -22.93 -11.14 -11.38
N PRO A 13 -22.64 -11.95 -12.40
CA PRO A 13 -21.26 -12.20 -12.83
C PRO A 13 -20.49 -10.92 -13.12
N GLU A 14 -21.15 -9.91 -13.69
CA GLU A 14 -20.55 -8.62 -14.05
C GLU A 14 -20.10 -7.84 -12.81
N LEU A 15 -20.92 -7.78 -11.76
CA LEU A 15 -20.57 -7.11 -10.51
C LEU A 15 -19.52 -7.91 -9.72
N GLU A 16 -19.64 -9.24 -9.71
CA GLU A 16 -18.64 -10.11 -9.08
C GLU A 16 -17.28 -9.97 -9.75
N GLN A 17 -17.23 -9.90 -11.09
CA GLN A 17 -16.01 -9.66 -11.86
C GLN A 17 -15.42 -8.28 -11.57
N THR A 18 -16.26 -7.25 -11.47
CA THR A 18 -15.84 -5.88 -11.11
C THR A 18 -15.16 -5.87 -9.73
N ILE A 19 -15.78 -6.53 -8.75
CA ILE A 19 -15.20 -6.65 -7.40
C ILE A 19 -13.84 -7.36 -7.46
N LEU A 20 -13.77 -8.52 -8.12
CA LEU A 20 -12.52 -9.27 -8.25
C LEU A 20 -11.43 -8.43 -8.93
N SER A 21 -11.78 -7.68 -9.98
CA SER A 21 -10.85 -6.80 -10.69
C SER A 21 -10.35 -5.66 -9.81
N ALA A 22 -11.20 -5.06 -8.99
CA ALA A 22 -10.82 -4.00 -8.07
C ALA A 22 -9.82 -4.49 -7.00
N PHE A 23 -9.89 -5.77 -6.59
CA PHE A 23 -8.96 -6.37 -5.66
C PHE A 23 -7.69 -6.95 -6.30
N HIS A 24 -7.64 -7.07 -7.63
CA HIS A 24 -6.55 -7.78 -8.32
C HIS A 24 -5.14 -7.27 -7.97
N LYS A 25 -4.98 -5.95 -7.73
CA LYS A 25 -3.69 -5.33 -7.38
C LYS A 25 -3.46 -5.18 -5.87
N THR A 26 -4.41 -5.61 -5.04
CA THR A 26 -4.36 -5.40 -3.59
C THR A 26 -4.15 -6.68 -2.79
N LEU A 27 -4.33 -7.83 -3.42
CA LEU A 27 -4.14 -9.14 -2.80
C LEU A 27 -2.99 -9.91 -3.45
N PRO A 28 -2.28 -10.75 -2.70
CA PRO A 28 -1.35 -11.73 -3.26
C PRO A 28 -2.03 -12.62 -4.31
N ARG A 29 -1.26 -13.11 -5.28
CA ARG A 29 -1.78 -13.88 -6.44
C ARG A 29 -2.50 -15.17 -6.06
N ASP A 30 -2.20 -15.74 -4.89
CA ASP A 30 -2.77 -16.96 -4.33
C ASP A 30 -3.97 -16.72 -3.41
N ARG A 31 -4.43 -15.47 -3.28
CA ARG A 31 -5.51 -15.09 -2.38
C ARG A 31 -6.70 -14.52 -3.13
N TYR A 32 -7.89 -14.89 -2.67
CA TYR A 32 -9.16 -14.35 -3.18
C TYR A 32 -9.82 -13.47 -2.13
N PRO A 33 -10.48 -12.36 -2.53
CA PRO A 33 -11.15 -11.48 -1.59
C PRO A 33 -12.37 -12.17 -0.98
N VAL A 34 -12.54 -12.00 0.32
CA VAL A 34 -13.82 -12.23 0.99
C VAL A 34 -14.54 -10.89 1.05
N CYS A 35 -15.52 -10.70 0.18
CA CYS A 35 -16.25 -9.45 0.04
C CYS A 35 -17.76 -9.71 0.01
N PHE A 36 -18.51 -8.90 0.76
CA PHE A 36 -19.95 -8.80 0.69
C PHE A 36 -20.31 -7.37 0.27
N LEU A 37 -20.89 -7.24 -0.93
CA LEU A 37 -21.37 -5.98 -1.46
C LEU A 37 -22.89 -5.89 -1.24
N HIS A 38 -23.35 -4.82 -0.59
CA HIS A 38 -24.76 -4.49 -0.49
C HIS A 38 -25.02 -3.14 -1.15
N LEU A 39 -25.80 -3.15 -2.23
CA LEU A 39 -26.24 -1.94 -2.95
C LEU A 39 -27.67 -1.59 -2.55
N THR A 40 -27.89 -0.32 -2.28
CA THR A 40 -29.25 0.26 -2.12
C THR A 40 -29.53 1.11 -3.35
N ILE A 41 -30.43 0.65 -4.20
CA ILE A 41 -30.68 1.20 -5.53
C ILE A 41 -32.19 1.50 -5.66
N SER A 42 -32.53 2.62 -6.30
CA SER A 42 -33.93 2.92 -6.63
C SER A 42 -34.54 1.80 -7.49
N PRO A 43 -35.76 1.35 -7.18
CA PRO A 43 -36.43 0.28 -7.95
C PRO A 43 -36.52 0.55 -9.45
N GLU A 44 -36.59 1.82 -9.86
CA GLU A 44 -36.65 2.26 -11.27
C GLU A 44 -35.37 1.95 -12.05
N GLN A 45 -34.25 1.79 -11.37
CA GLN A 45 -32.94 1.48 -11.96
C GLN A 45 -32.70 -0.03 -12.06
N ILE A 46 -33.66 -0.85 -11.64
CA ILE A 46 -33.57 -2.31 -11.59
C ILE A 46 -34.60 -2.93 -12.54
N ASN A 47 -34.15 -3.72 -13.49
CA ASN A 47 -35.02 -4.49 -14.32
C ASN A 47 -35.31 -5.87 -13.73
N TRP A 48 -36.45 -6.01 -13.06
CA TRP A 48 -36.87 -7.24 -12.37
C TRP A 48 -37.54 -8.29 -13.32
N ASN A 49 -37.90 -7.91 -14.55
CA ASN A 49 -38.79 -8.69 -15.40
C ASN A 49 -38.08 -9.70 -16.29
N ARG A 50 -36.76 -9.72 -16.36
CA ARG A 50 -36.03 -10.62 -17.26
C ARG A 50 -35.80 -12.04 -16.73
N ASN A 51 -35.95 -12.29 -15.43
CA ASN A 51 -35.78 -13.62 -14.86
C ASN A 51 -36.94 -13.96 -13.91
N PRO A 52 -37.76 -14.99 -14.23
CA PRO A 52 -38.89 -15.41 -13.39
C PRO A 52 -38.52 -15.82 -11.98
N THR A 53 -37.30 -16.38 -11.77
CA THR A 53 -36.81 -16.80 -10.46
C THR A 53 -36.24 -15.64 -9.64
N LYS A 54 -36.06 -14.46 -10.23
CA LYS A 54 -35.50 -13.24 -9.61
C LYS A 54 -34.15 -13.46 -8.95
N THR A 55 -33.39 -14.44 -9.41
CA THR A 55 -32.02 -14.70 -8.93
C THR A 55 -30.98 -13.87 -9.67
N GLU A 56 -31.31 -13.46 -10.90
CA GLU A 56 -30.50 -12.57 -11.73
C GLU A 56 -31.26 -11.25 -11.92
N ILE A 57 -30.55 -10.16 -11.75
CA ILE A 57 -31.07 -8.81 -11.84
C ILE A 57 -30.23 -8.04 -12.86
N TYR A 58 -30.89 -7.28 -13.72
CA TYR A 58 -30.22 -6.39 -14.65
C TYR A 58 -30.34 -4.95 -14.16
N LEU A 59 -29.22 -4.28 -14.02
CA LEU A 59 -29.17 -2.88 -13.65
C LEU A 59 -29.19 -2.01 -14.90
N HIS A 60 -29.95 -0.93 -14.86
CA HIS A 60 -29.79 0.16 -15.80
C HIS A 60 -28.44 0.83 -15.52
N GLU A 61 -27.73 1.26 -16.57
CA GLU A 61 -26.41 1.92 -16.45
C GLU A 61 -25.37 1.08 -15.66
N LEU A 62 -25.21 -0.20 -16.05
CA LEU A 62 -24.29 -1.13 -15.38
C LEU A 62 -22.88 -0.53 -15.21
N THR A 63 -22.38 0.21 -16.22
CA THR A 63 -21.05 0.85 -16.19
C THR A 63 -20.93 1.83 -15.04
N PHE A 64 -21.95 2.65 -14.81
CA PHE A 64 -21.98 3.57 -13.66
C PHE A 64 -21.83 2.81 -12.33
N TRP A 65 -22.57 1.72 -12.16
CA TRP A 65 -22.50 0.92 -10.93
C TRP A 65 -21.14 0.22 -10.78
N GLN A 66 -20.53 -0.22 -11.88
CA GLN A 66 -19.17 -0.79 -11.85
C GLN A 66 -18.12 0.24 -11.39
N GLU A 67 -18.22 1.48 -11.85
CA GLU A 67 -17.36 2.58 -11.43
C GLU A 67 -17.56 2.90 -9.95
N GLN A 68 -18.82 3.03 -9.48
CA GLN A 68 -19.11 3.30 -8.06
C GLN A 68 -18.62 2.19 -7.14
N ILE A 69 -18.76 0.93 -7.54
CA ILE A 69 -18.23 -0.21 -6.78
C ILE A 69 -16.71 -0.17 -6.71
N THR A 70 -16.06 0.11 -7.83
CA THR A 70 -14.59 0.20 -7.89
C THR A 70 -14.07 1.35 -7.00
N GLU A 71 -14.71 2.51 -7.07
CA GLU A 71 -14.37 3.66 -6.22
C GLU A 71 -14.59 3.35 -4.73
N GLY A 72 -15.73 2.74 -4.38
CA GLY A 72 -16.04 2.34 -3.01
C GLY A 72 -15.04 1.34 -2.44
N ILE A 73 -14.61 0.36 -3.24
CA ILE A 73 -13.58 -0.61 -2.85
C ILE A 73 -12.24 0.11 -2.67
N ASN A 74 -11.83 0.95 -3.60
CA ASN A 74 -10.58 1.70 -3.51
C ASN A 74 -10.54 2.57 -2.24
N LYS A 75 -11.62 3.32 -1.97
CA LYS A 75 -11.74 4.10 -0.72
C LYS A 75 -11.64 3.24 0.54
N SER A 76 -12.23 2.04 0.55
CA SER A 76 -12.18 1.13 1.70
C SER A 76 -10.81 0.49 1.91
N LEU A 77 -9.99 0.44 0.86
CA LEU A 77 -8.63 -0.11 0.91
C LEU A 77 -7.61 0.90 1.39
N LEU A 78 -7.89 2.20 1.28
CA LEU A 78 -7.04 3.24 1.83
C LEU A 78 -6.93 3.11 3.35
N ILE A 79 -5.77 3.49 3.88
CA ILE A 79 -5.57 3.61 5.32
C ILE A 79 -6.22 4.92 5.75
N SER A 80 -7.43 4.85 6.30
CA SER A 80 -8.17 6.01 6.80
C SER A 80 -8.57 5.82 8.25
N GLU A 81 -8.74 6.92 8.97
CA GLU A 81 -9.12 6.97 10.39
C GLU A 81 -10.44 6.26 10.70
N THR A 82 -11.38 6.27 9.76
CA THR A 82 -12.70 5.65 9.94
C THR A 82 -12.64 4.13 10.10
N ASN A 83 -11.54 3.49 9.68
CA ASN A 83 -11.33 2.05 9.83
C ASN A 83 -10.65 1.66 11.14
N ILE A 84 -10.16 2.63 11.90
CA ILE A 84 -9.59 2.44 13.23
C ILE A 84 -10.57 3.05 14.24
N LYS A 85 -11.30 2.20 14.96
CA LYS A 85 -12.27 2.66 15.98
C LYS A 85 -11.53 3.34 17.14
N GLU A 86 -11.39 4.64 17.04
CA GLU A 86 -10.62 5.52 17.93
C GLU A 86 -11.17 5.66 19.36
N SER A 87 -12.46 5.40 19.57
CA SER A 87 -13.13 5.83 20.79
C SER A 87 -12.99 4.95 22.02
N VAL A 88 -12.38 3.74 21.91
CA VAL A 88 -12.32 2.81 23.04
C VAL A 88 -10.90 2.67 23.64
N HIS A 89 -9.86 3.04 22.87
CA HIS A 89 -8.48 2.73 23.25
C HIS A 89 -7.76 3.84 24.00
N THR A 90 -7.90 5.11 23.62
CA THR A 90 -7.23 6.24 24.28
C THR A 90 -7.60 6.37 25.75
N THR A 91 -8.87 6.17 26.10
CA THR A 91 -9.32 6.23 27.50
C THR A 91 -8.84 5.02 28.32
N ARG A 92 -8.73 3.83 27.71
CA ARG A 92 -8.24 2.63 28.39
C ARG A 92 -6.73 2.64 28.60
N VAL A 93 -5.95 3.04 27.61
CA VAL A 93 -4.48 3.17 27.72
C VAL A 93 -4.10 4.26 28.72
N SER A 94 -4.74 5.42 28.69
CA SER A 94 -4.57 6.50 29.68
C SER A 94 -4.91 6.03 31.11
N ASN A 95 -5.96 5.25 31.29
CA ASN A 95 -6.33 4.72 32.59
C ASN A 95 -5.39 3.61 33.07
N LEU A 96 -4.84 2.78 32.15
CA LEU A 96 -3.84 1.76 32.48
C LEU A 96 -2.50 2.36 32.85
N LEU A 97 -2.06 3.43 32.18
CA LEU A 97 -0.85 4.18 32.55
C LEU A 97 -0.97 4.80 33.95
N LYS A 98 -2.11 5.45 34.26
CA LYS A 98 -2.38 6.01 35.59
C LYS A 98 -2.42 4.96 36.71
N VAL A 99 -2.88 3.74 36.43
CA VAL A 99 -2.91 2.63 37.39
C VAL A 99 -1.53 1.99 37.56
N ALA A 100 -0.71 1.95 36.49
CA ALA A 100 0.67 1.48 36.54
C ALA A 100 1.58 2.45 37.34
N GLU A 101 1.40 3.76 37.19
CA GLU A 101 2.09 4.80 37.94
C GLU A 101 1.77 4.78 39.44
N SER A 102 0.59 4.30 39.83
CA SER A 102 0.18 4.22 41.25
C SER A 102 0.66 2.98 41.99
N LYS A 103 1.29 1.99 41.33
CA LYS A 103 1.67 0.70 41.93
C LYS A 103 3.12 0.25 41.76
N GLY A 104 4.04 1.10 41.30
CA GLY A 104 5.41 0.68 41.17
C GLY A 104 6.39 1.85 41.04
N GLU A 105 7.15 2.13 42.10
CA GLU A 105 8.33 2.95 42.01
C GLU A 105 9.40 2.26 41.14
N TYR A 106 9.33 2.52 39.82
CA TYR A 106 10.50 2.39 38.95
C TYR A 106 10.97 3.79 38.57
N LYS A 107 12.00 4.29 39.29
CA LYS A 107 12.69 5.52 38.94
C LYS A 107 13.46 5.30 37.65
N PHE A 108 12.90 5.74 36.55
CA PHE A 108 13.62 5.96 35.30
C PHE A 108 14.28 7.35 35.38
N ASN A 109 15.62 7.37 35.43
CA ASN A 109 16.40 8.61 35.43
C ASN A 109 16.23 9.32 34.07
N SER A 110 15.31 10.29 34.00
CA SER A 110 15.24 11.26 32.90
C SER A 110 16.09 12.46 33.25
N GLN A 111 17.40 12.40 32.97
CA GLN A 111 18.19 13.62 32.84
C GLN A 111 18.38 13.90 31.35
N ASN A 112 17.97 15.09 30.98
CA ASN A 112 18.15 15.86 29.75
C ASN A 112 16.91 15.94 28.83
N SER A 113 16.13 17.00 29.06
CA SER A 113 15.69 17.92 28.03
C SER A 113 14.83 19.03 28.65
N GLU A 114 15.50 20.00 29.26
CA GLU A 114 14.96 21.35 29.32
C GLU A 114 15.42 22.07 28.04
N ASN A 115 14.49 22.44 27.21
CA ASN A 115 14.40 23.68 26.42
C ASN A 115 13.61 23.44 25.13
N SER A 116 12.38 23.89 25.13
CA SER A 116 11.81 24.68 24.04
C SER A 116 10.39 25.08 24.41
N GLN A 117 10.28 26.23 25.02
CA GLN A 117 9.05 27.03 25.00
C GLN A 117 8.93 27.72 23.65
N ASN A 118 7.66 27.89 23.24
CA ASN A 118 7.12 28.75 22.18
C ASN A 118 6.98 28.14 20.79
N SER A 119 5.76 27.72 20.49
CA SER A 119 4.99 28.31 19.39
C SER A 119 3.53 27.85 19.47
N GLU A 120 2.71 28.64 20.11
CA GLU A 120 1.27 28.69 19.83
C GLU A 120 1.09 29.30 18.43
N ASN A 121 0.54 28.54 17.51
CA ASN A 121 -0.41 28.93 16.46
C ASN A 121 -0.34 27.95 15.29
N SER A 122 -1.31 27.05 15.24
CA SER A 122 -1.95 26.63 14.00
C SER A 122 -3.11 25.68 14.35
N GLN A 123 -4.25 26.25 14.60
CA GLN A 123 -5.53 25.57 14.47
C GLN A 123 -5.74 25.29 12.98
N ASN A 124 -5.91 24.05 12.65
CA ASN A 124 -6.38 23.36 11.45
C ASN A 124 -5.34 22.35 10.94
N SER A 125 -5.24 21.24 11.61
CA SER A 125 -4.73 20.01 11.01
C SER A 125 -5.78 18.95 11.24
N GLU A 126 -6.40 18.58 10.11
CA GLU A 126 -7.14 17.35 9.94
C GLU A 126 -6.41 16.22 10.66
N ASN A 127 -7.10 15.49 11.51
CA ASN A 127 -6.60 14.30 12.18
C ASN A 127 -6.18 13.25 11.14
N GLN A 128 -4.98 13.36 10.60
CA GLN A 128 -4.38 12.31 9.81
C GLN A 128 -3.89 11.22 10.77
N ASN A 129 -4.28 9.99 10.52
CA ASN A 129 -3.80 8.79 11.19
C ASN A 129 -2.27 8.73 11.06
N TYR A 130 -1.58 9.33 12.01
CA TYR A 130 -0.14 9.49 11.97
C TYR A 130 0.53 8.20 12.43
N LEU A 131 1.14 7.47 11.48
CA LEU A 131 2.05 6.39 11.80
C LEU A 131 3.38 7.01 12.21
N LYS A 132 3.82 6.77 13.43
CA LYS A 132 5.08 7.25 13.95
C LYS A 132 6.13 6.16 13.86
N ALA A 133 7.21 6.40 13.12
CA ALA A 133 8.35 5.51 13.09
C ALA A 133 9.02 5.45 14.48
N ILE A 134 9.20 4.24 15.01
CA ILE A 134 9.81 4.02 16.34
C ILE A 134 11.22 3.43 16.23
N ALA A 135 11.36 2.41 15.39
CA ALA A 135 12.63 1.69 15.27
C ALA A 135 12.72 0.92 13.94
N GLN A 136 13.91 0.51 13.59
CA GLN A 136 14.17 -0.43 12.51
C GLN A 136 14.62 -1.78 13.08
N LEU A 137 13.98 -2.86 12.62
CA LEU A 137 14.33 -4.22 12.99
C LEU A 137 15.08 -4.91 11.85
N SER A 138 16.26 -5.47 12.15
CA SER A 138 17.11 -6.23 11.20
C SER A 138 17.43 -5.46 9.90
N ASN A 139 17.44 -4.12 9.93
CA ASN A 139 17.60 -3.25 8.77
C ASN A 139 16.66 -3.61 7.59
N THR A 140 15.49 -4.14 7.90
CA THR A 140 14.51 -4.65 6.93
C THR A 140 13.10 -4.16 7.24
N TYR A 141 12.75 -4.10 8.51
CA TYR A 141 11.39 -3.77 8.94
C TYR A 141 11.36 -2.49 9.74
N ILE A 142 10.42 -1.62 9.44
CA ILE A 142 10.12 -0.42 10.23
C ILE A 142 9.01 -0.78 11.22
N VAL A 143 9.28 -0.54 12.49
CA VAL A 143 8.27 -0.58 13.56
C VAL A 143 7.64 0.79 13.65
N ALA A 144 6.33 0.87 13.45
CA ALA A 144 5.58 2.11 13.54
C ALA A 144 4.43 1.97 14.53
N GLU A 145 4.22 3.01 15.33
CA GLU A 145 3.14 3.14 16.31
C GLU A 145 1.97 3.93 15.71
N HIS A 146 0.77 3.55 16.08
CA HIS A 146 -0.45 4.29 15.84
C HIS A 146 -1.41 4.14 17.04
N SER A 147 -2.51 4.90 17.06
CA SER A 147 -3.44 4.93 18.19
C SER A 147 -4.06 3.57 18.57
N GLY A 148 -4.13 2.62 17.63
CA GLY A 148 -4.71 1.30 17.83
C GLY A 148 -3.71 0.17 18.07
N GLY A 149 -2.38 0.44 18.11
CA GLY A 149 -1.36 -0.59 18.28
C GLY A 149 -0.06 -0.29 17.57
N MET A 150 0.53 -1.29 16.94
CA MET A 150 1.76 -1.13 16.17
C MET A 150 1.71 -1.88 14.84
N TRP A 151 2.46 -1.37 13.87
CA TRP A 151 2.64 -2.02 12.58
C TRP A 151 4.11 -2.35 12.33
N LEU A 152 4.31 -3.49 11.71
CA LEU A 152 5.60 -3.90 11.19
C LEU A 152 5.56 -3.79 9.67
N ILE A 153 6.31 -2.84 9.13
CA ILE A 153 6.29 -2.50 7.70
C ILE A 153 7.61 -2.95 7.07
N GLU A 154 7.55 -3.67 5.96
CA GLU A 154 8.73 -4.07 5.21
C GLU A 154 9.19 -2.90 4.33
N GLN A 155 10.41 -2.38 4.59
CA GLN A 155 10.93 -1.13 4.02
C GLN A 155 11.08 -1.17 2.49
N HIS A 156 11.57 -2.29 1.93
CA HIS A 156 11.75 -2.43 0.48
C HIS A 156 10.40 -2.42 -0.23
N ILE A 157 9.45 -3.23 0.25
CA ILE A 157 8.13 -3.39 -0.36
C ILE A 157 7.31 -2.10 -0.25
N ALA A 158 7.43 -1.37 0.87
CA ALA A 158 6.78 -0.06 1.04
C ALA A 158 7.36 0.96 0.05
N HIS A 159 8.69 1.03 -0.08
CA HIS A 159 9.34 1.93 -1.02
C HIS A 159 9.07 1.56 -2.48
N GLU A 160 9.05 0.26 -2.81
CA GLU A 160 8.65 -0.23 -4.13
C GLU A 160 7.23 0.28 -4.52
N ARG A 161 6.29 0.26 -3.60
CA ARG A 161 4.94 0.79 -3.84
C ARG A 161 4.95 2.29 -4.12
N VAL A 162 5.69 3.06 -3.33
CA VAL A 162 5.82 4.52 -3.52
C VAL A 162 6.38 4.83 -4.92
N LEU A 163 7.51 4.20 -5.27
CA LEU A 163 8.17 4.43 -6.56
C LEU A 163 7.31 3.97 -7.74
N TYR A 164 6.62 2.85 -7.60
CA TYR A 164 5.73 2.37 -8.64
C TYR A 164 4.61 3.36 -8.96
N GLU A 165 3.96 3.93 -7.94
CA GLU A 165 2.89 4.91 -8.17
C GLU A 165 3.43 6.22 -8.75
N GLN A 166 4.61 6.66 -8.35
CA GLN A 166 5.30 7.79 -8.97
C GLN A 166 5.59 7.54 -10.45
N LEU A 167 6.02 6.33 -10.81
CA LEU A 167 6.27 5.95 -12.21
C LEU A 167 4.97 5.83 -13.02
N CYS A 168 3.88 5.39 -12.40
CA CYS A 168 2.56 5.37 -13.05
C CYS A 168 2.06 6.78 -13.37
N ASP A 169 2.33 7.73 -12.48
CA ASP A 169 1.94 9.12 -12.67
C ASP A 169 2.87 9.83 -13.66
N HIS A 170 4.18 9.55 -13.63
CA HIS A 170 5.17 10.20 -14.45
C HIS A 170 6.25 9.21 -14.91
N TRP A 171 6.04 8.57 -16.06
CA TRP A 171 7.08 7.81 -16.74
C TRP A 171 8.03 8.78 -17.45
N GLN A 172 9.06 9.23 -16.73
CA GLN A 172 10.01 10.21 -17.23
C GLN A 172 11.28 9.52 -17.74
N LEU A 173 11.60 9.75 -19.01
CA LEU A 173 12.84 9.33 -19.64
C LEU A 173 13.78 10.55 -19.71
N VAL A 174 15.05 10.33 -19.42
CA VAL A 174 16.08 11.37 -19.44
C VAL A 174 17.24 10.97 -20.34
N PRO A 175 17.82 11.90 -21.10
CA PRO A 175 18.96 11.59 -21.94
C PRO A 175 20.17 11.20 -21.10
N VAL A 176 21.00 10.31 -21.66
CA VAL A 176 22.31 9.95 -21.11
C VAL A 176 23.41 10.70 -21.87
N GLU A 177 24.43 11.13 -21.14
CA GLU A 177 25.56 11.87 -21.76
C GLU A 177 26.35 11.00 -22.71
N THR A 178 26.57 9.74 -22.36
CA THR A 178 27.22 8.73 -23.21
C THR A 178 26.22 7.64 -23.49
N PRO A 179 25.96 7.30 -24.78
CA PRO A 179 25.06 6.23 -25.14
C PRO A 179 25.43 4.89 -24.46
N ILE A 180 24.44 4.19 -23.96
CA ILE A 180 24.63 2.89 -23.32
C ILE A 180 24.64 1.85 -24.42
N ILE A 181 25.77 1.14 -24.55
CA ILE A 181 25.93 0.13 -25.59
C ILE A 181 25.49 -1.22 -25.07
N ILE A 182 24.52 -1.83 -25.76
CA ILE A 182 24.01 -3.17 -25.47
C ILE A 182 24.33 -4.10 -26.64
N TYR A 183 24.84 -5.26 -26.32
CA TYR A 183 25.23 -6.26 -27.30
C TYR A 183 24.13 -7.30 -27.56
N GLN A 184 23.92 -7.67 -28.82
CA GLN A 184 23.05 -8.77 -29.27
C GLN A 184 21.57 -8.69 -28.82
N LEU A 185 20.90 -7.53 -28.97
CA LEU A 185 19.45 -7.49 -28.82
C LEU A 185 18.75 -8.15 -30.01
N SER A 186 17.75 -8.99 -29.75
CA SER A 186 16.86 -9.50 -30.77
C SER A 186 15.89 -8.39 -31.26
N PRO A 187 15.32 -8.51 -32.46
CA PRO A 187 14.33 -7.52 -32.94
C PRO A 187 13.13 -7.34 -32.00
N ALA A 188 12.71 -8.41 -31.32
CA ALA A 188 11.64 -8.34 -30.34
C ALA A 188 12.02 -7.51 -29.10
N GLN A 189 13.27 -7.61 -28.65
CA GLN A 189 13.79 -6.82 -27.54
C GLN A 189 13.91 -5.34 -27.90
N VAL A 190 14.38 -5.03 -29.11
CA VAL A 190 14.43 -3.67 -29.63
C VAL A 190 13.03 -3.06 -29.68
N SER A 191 12.07 -3.74 -30.32
CA SER A 191 10.69 -3.30 -30.39
C SER A 191 10.05 -3.13 -29.01
N GLN A 192 10.45 -3.93 -28.03
CA GLN A 192 9.98 -3.77 -26.64
C GLN A 192 10.51 -2.50 -26.01
N LEU A 193 11.81 -2.18 -26.16
CA LEU A 193 12.41 -0.97 -25.61
C LEU A 193 11.83 0.29 -26.28
N GLU A 194 11.63 0.28 -27.60
CA GLU A 194 10.94 1.36 -28.31
C GLU A 194 9.51 1.56 -27.83
N ARG A 195 8.76 0.48 -27.62
CA ARG A 195 7.37 0.52 -27.13
C ARG A 195 7.23 1.20 -25.76
N ILE A 196 8.21 1.06 -24.88
CA ILE A 196 8.23 1.73 -23.57
C ILE A 196 8.87 3.13 -23.64
N GLY A 197 9.26 3.59 -24.84
CA GLY A 197 9.72 4.94 -25.13
C GLY A 197 11.23 5.14 -25.09
N LEU A 198 12.04 4.06 -24.99
CA LEU A 198 13.48 4.23 -25.06
C LEU A 198 13.92 4.56 -26.48
N ASP A 199 14.84 5.52 -26.59
CA ASP A 199 15.50 5.89 -27.83
C ASP A 199 16.68 4.92 -28.06
N ILE A 200 16.53 4.04 -29.03
CA ILE A 200 17.48 2.98 -29.33
C ILE A 200 17.78 2.94 -30.82
N GLU A 201 19.05 2.90 -31.16
CA GLU A 201 19.51 2.86 -32.56
C GLU A 201 20.61 1.83 -32.78
N PRO A 202 20.77 1.28 -34.02
CA PRO A 202 21.90 0.45 -34.38
C PRO A 202 23.22 1.23 -34.26
N PHE A 203 24.24 0.62 -33.66
CA PHE A 203 25.56 1.24 -33.45
C PHE A 203 26.70 0.36 -34.02
N GLY A 204 26.46 -0.44 -35.00
CA GLY A 204 27.44 -1.34 -35.64
C GLY A 204 26.94 -2.78 -35.70
N ASP A 205 27.85 -3.73 -35.90
CA ASP A 205 27.46 -5.14 -35.99
C ASP A 205 27.04 -5.67 -34.62
N LYS A 206 25.75 -6.01 -34.49
CA LYS A 206 25.11 -6.54 -33.27
C LYS A 206 25.16 -5.61 -32.02
N LEU A 207 25.50 -4.34 -32.20
CA LEU A 207 25.53 -3.35 -31.14
C LEU A 207 24.33 -2.39 -31.25
N TRP A 208 23.79 -2.01 -30.11
CA TRP A 208 22.70 -1.08 -30.00
C TRP A 208 23.07 0.03 -29.02
N ALA A 209 22.81 1.28 -29.39
CA ALA A 209 23.01 2.47 -28.55
C ALA A 209 21.67 2.92 -27.97
N VAL A 210 21.56 2.98 -26.66
CA VAL A 210 20.40 3.54 -25.92
C VAL A 210 20.76 4.94 -25.46
N ARG A 211 19.96 5.94 -25.86
CA ARG A 211 20.23 7.38 -25.64
C ARG A 211 19.47 8.00 -24.50
N ASN A 212 18.43 7.34 -24.01
CA ASN A 212 17.66 7.79 -22.85
C ASN A 212 17.33 6.59 -21.95
N ILE A 213 17.09 6.89 -20.66
CA ILE A 213 16.73 5.87 -19.66
C ILE A 213 15.68 6.42 -18.71
N PRO A 214 14.92 5.57 -18.02
CA PRO A 214 14.09 6.01 -16.91
C PRO A 214 14.90 6.82 -15.90
N MET A 215 14.39 8.01 -15.51
CA MET A 215 15.09 8.94 -14.63
C MET A 215 15.58 8.27 -13.34
N MET A 216 14.79 7.36 -12.77
CA MET A 216 15.14 6.63 -11.53
C MET A 216 16.35 5.70 -11.69
N LEU A 217 16.73 5.34 -12.92
CA LEU A 217 17.91 4.50 -13.19
C LEU A 217 19.19 5.33 -13.38
N LYS A 218 19.11 6.65 -13.58
CA LYS A 218 20.25 7.50 -13.94
C LYS A 218 21.42 7.47 -12.94
N GLN A 219 21.11 7.30 -11.65
CA GLN A 219 22.14 7.29 -10.59
C GLN A 219 22.62 5.89 -10.20
N ARG A 220 22.22 4.86 -10.96
CA ARG A 220 22.56 3.48 -10.65
C ARG A 220 23.72 3.02 -11.51
N GLU A 221 24.56 2.17 -10.95
CA GLU A 221 25.67 1.54 -11.69
C GLU A 221 25.20 0.37 -12.57
N ASP A 222 24.05 -0.26 -12.22
CA ASP A 222 23.50 -1.43 -12.91
C ASP A 222 22.42 -1.07 -13.96
N TYR A 223 22.49 0.13 -14.55
CA TYR A 223 21.50 0.58 -15.54
C TYR A 223 21.51 -0.25 -16.83
N THR A 224 22.66 -0.82 -17.24
CA THR A 224 22.76 -1.67 -18.43
C THR A 224 21.96 -2.96 -18.25
N GLU A 225 22.14 -3.63 -17.12
CA GLU A 225 21.38 -4.82 -16.74
C GLU A 225 19.88 -4.51 -16.59
N ALA A 226 19.56 -3.33 -16.04
CA ALA A 226 18.18 -2.90 -15.91
C ALA A 226 17.53 -2.74 -17.29
N ILE A 227 18.19 -2.09 -18.27
CA ILE A 227 17.67 -1.94 -19.64
C ILE A 227 17.51 -3.31 -20.30
N LEU A 228 18.49 -4.21 -20.13
CA LEU A 228 18.38 -5.57 -20.65
C LEU A 228 17.16 -6.31 -20.07
N GLU A 229 16.89 -6.15 -18.77
CA GLU A 229 15.68 -6.70 -18.14
C GLU A 229 14.40 -6.10 -18.74
N LEU A 230 14.35 -4.76 -18.96
CA LEU A 230 13.22 -4.11 -19.60
C LEU A 230 12.96 -4.59 -21.03
N SER A 231 13.99 -5.10 -21.71
CA SER A 231 13.88 -5.64 -23.07
C SER A 231 13.18 -7.00 -23.15
N TRP A 232 13.08 -7.76 -22.05
CA TRP A 232 12.56 -9.13 -22.05
C TRP A 232 11.04 -9.23 -22.22
N GLY A 233 10.33 -8.11 -22.23
CA GLY A 233 8.92 -8.09 -22.55
C GLY A 233 8.05 -7.46 -21.47
N GLY A 234 6.74 -7.55 -21.70
CA GLY A 234 5.73 -6.90 -20.90
C GLY A 234 5.24 -5.60 -21.53
N ASP A 235 4.33 -4.97 -20.85
CA ASP A 235 3.81 -3.64 -21.18
C ASP A 235 4.57 -2.56 -20.39
N LEU A 236 4.16 -1.30 -20.55
CA LEU A 236 4.71 -0.19 -19.77
C LEU A 236 4.55 -0.42 -18.27
N GLN A 237 3.44 -1.01 -17.83
CA GLN A 237 3.20 -1.31 -16.42
C GLN A 237 4.24 -2.30 -15.87
N THR A 238 4.57 -3.33 -16.62
CA THR A 238 5.62 -4.31 -16.26
C THR A 238 6.98 -3.63 -16.15
N ALA A 239 7.31 -2.72 -17.08
CA ALA A 239 8.54 -1.93 -17.03
C ALA A 239 8.59 -1.03 -15.78
N GLN A 240 7.48 -0.36 -15.44
CA GLN A 240 7.36 0.48 -14.24
C GLN A 240 7.58 -0.34 -12.96
N VAL A 241 7.02 -1.55 -12.88
CA VAL A 241 7.24 -2.47 -11.75
C VAL A 241 8.71 -2.86 -11.63
N ALA A 242 9.36 -3.22 -12.72
CA ALA A 242 10.77 -3.61 -12.74
C ALA A 242 11.68 -2.46 -12.29
N VAL A 243 11.45 -1.24 -12.80
CA VAL A 243 12.20 -0.03 -12.41
C VAL A 243 11.97 0.30 -10.94
N ALA A 244 10.74 0.24 -10.45
CA ALA A 244 10.41 0.48 -9.03
C ALA A 244 11.14 -0.50 -8.11
N CYS A 245 11.09 -1.80 -8.42
CA CYS A 245 11.73 -2.85 -7.65
C CYS A 245 13.25 -2.67 -7.58
N ARG A 246 13.91 -2.37 -8.72
CA ARG A 246 15.35 -2.11 -8.76
C ARG A 246 15.76 -0.86 -8.00
N SER A 247 14.93 0.18 -8.02
CA SER A 247 15.22 1.48 -7.42
C SER A 247 14.84 1.56 -5.93
N ALA A 248 14.08 0.59 -5.42
CA ALA A 248 13.68 0.56 -4.03
C ALA A 248 14.85 0.33 -3.07
N ILE A 249 14.72 0.86 -1.85
CA ILE A 249 15.67 0.63 -0.75
C ILE A 249 15.86 -0.88 -0.57
N ARG A 250 17.09 -1.35 -0.58
CA ARG A 250 17.38 -2.78 -0.40
C ARG A 250 17.23 -3.21 1.04
N ASN A 251 16.80 -4.45 1.26
CA ASN A 251 16.83 -5.07 2.59
C ASN A 251 18.27 -5.13 3.10
N GLY A 252 18.46 -4.89 4.40
CA GLY A 252 19.77 -4.72 5.00
C GLY A 252 20.28 -3.27 5.03
N THR A 253 19.62 -2.33 4.35
CA THR A 253 19.98 -0.91 4.39
C THR A 253 19.52 -0.30 5.72
N LYS A 254 20.45 0.28 6.46
CA LYS A 254 20.15 1.02 7.70
C LYS A 254 19.49 2.36 7.34
N MET A 255 18.42 2.69 8.04
CA MET A 255 17.69 3.94 7.91
C MET A 255 17.68 4.69 9.24
N SER A 256 17.77 6.01 9.18
CA SER A 256 17.52 6.90 10.33
C SER A 256 16.01 7.05 10.59
N LEU A 257 15.63 7.51 11.78
CA LEU A 257 14.22 7.78 12.11
C LEU A 257 13.55 8.77 11.14
N PRO A 258 14.18 9.90 10.74
CA PRO A 258 13.58 10.80 9.75
C PRO A 258 13.37 10.14 8.37
N GLU A 259 14.30 9.32 7.90
CA GLU A 259 14.15 8.59 6.63
C GLU A 259 13.02 7.57 6.70
N MET A 260 12.91 6.83 7.80
CA MET A 260 11.81 5.92 8.04
C MET A 260 10.47 6.66 8.05
N GLN A 261 10.39 7.80 8.76
CA GLN A 261 9.16 8.61 8.81
C GLN A 261 8.78 9.13 7.43
N THR A 262 9.72 9.65 6.66
CA THR A 262 9.50 10.11 5.29
C THR A 262 8.96 8.97 4.40
N LEU A 263 9.51 7.77 4.54
CA LEU A 263 9.01 6.62 3.80
C LEU A 263 7.57 6.26 4.20
N LEU A 264 7.26 6.25 5.50
CA LEU A 264 5.91 5.98 6.00
C LEU A 264 4.91 7.01 5.49
N ASP A 265 5.24 8.29 5.55
CA ASP A 265 4.37 9.39 5.09
C ASP A 265 4.07 9.28 3.59
N ASN A 266 5.09 8.96 2.78
CA ASN A 266 4.92 8.76 1.34
C ASN A 266 4.10 7.50 1.03
N TRP A 267 4.36 6.41 1.75
CA TRP A 267 3.65 5.16 1.57
C TRP A 267 2.16 5.27 1.94
N GLN A 268 1.83 5.93 3.05
CA GLN A 268 0.43 6.13 3.46
C GLN A 268 -0.38 6.90 2.41
N ARG A 269 0.26 7.79 1.65
CA ARG A 269 -0.39 8.57 0.57
C ARG A 269 -0.59 7.79 -0.72
N THR A 270 -0.05 6.57 -0.81
CA THR A 270 -0.24 5.74 -2.02
C THR A 270 -1.69 5.31 -2.16
N ARG A 271 -2.11 5.08 -3.40
CA ARG A 271 -3.48 4.63 -3.73
C ARG A 271 -3.78 3.22 -3.20
N ASN A 272 -2.73 2.37 -3.10
CA ASN A 272 -2.85 0.98 -2.66
C ASN A 272 -1.80 0.62 -1.60
N PRO A 273 -1.92 1.13 -0.36
CA PRO A 273 -0.89 0.95 0.67
C PRO A 273 -0.81 -0.47 1.25
N ARG A 274 -1.74 -1.36 0.91
CA ARG A 274 -1.80 -2.71 1.50
C ARG A 274 -0.88 -3.71 0.85
N THR A 275 -0.64 -3.58 -0.46
CA THR A 275 0.17 -4.54 -1.22
C THR A 275 1.12 -3.84 -2.19
N CYS A 276 2.27 -4.46 -2.46
CA CYS A 276 3.18 -4.01 -3.52
C CYS A 276 2.60 -4.33 -4.91
N PRO A 277 3.23 -3.85 -6.00
CA PRO A 277 2.82 -4.16 -7.36
C PRO A 277 2.80 -5.67 -7.68
N HIS A 278 3.62 -6.46 -6.98
CA HIS A 278 3.64 -7.93 -7.10
C HIS A 278 2.55 -8.62 -6.25
N GLY A 279 1.72 -7.88 -5.51
CA GLY A 279 0.67 -8.42 -4.65
C GLY A 279 1.14 -8.92 -3.27
N ARG A 280 2.39 -8.64 -2.87
CA ARG A 280 2.88 -8.99 -1.52
C ARG A 280 2.35 -8.01 -0.49
N PRO A 281 1.94 -8.46 0.72
CA PRO A 281 1.54 -7.56 1.78
C PRO A 281 2.72 -6.69 2.22
N ILE A 282 2.47 -5.40 2.48
CA ILE A 282 3.50 -4.43 2.85
C ILE A 282 3.72 -4.41 4.36
N TYR A 283 2.67 -4.60 5.14
CA TYR A 283 2.73 -4.50 6.60
C TYR A 283 1.96 -5.60 7.31
N LEU A 284 2.34 -5.84 8.54
CA LEU A 284 1.62 -6.66 9.52
C LEU A 284 1.12 -5.73 10.63
N SER A 285 -0.20 -5.72 10.82
CA SER A 285 -0.83 -4.98 11.91
C SER A 285 -0.89 -5.84 13.18
N LEU A 286 -0.47 -5.27 14.30
CA LEU A 286 -0.55 -5.84 15.63
C LEU A 286 -1.40 -4.90 16.49
N GLU A 287 -2.70 -5.13 16.46
CA GLU A 287 -3.68 -4.33 17.21
C GLU A 287 -3.53 -4.57 18.72
N GLU A 288 -3.68 -3.51 19.52
CA GLU A 288 -3.60 -3.59 20.98
C GLU A 288 -4.61 -4.60 21.55
N SER A 289 -5.80 -4.69 20.97
CA SER A 289 -6.81 -5.70 21.36
C SER A 289 -6.36 -7.14 21.12
N ALA A 290 -5.59 -7.37 20.05
CA ALA A 290 -5.04 -8.70 19.74
C ALA A 290 -3.87 -9.02 20.68
N LEU A 291 -3.00 -8.05 20.95
CA LEU A 291 -1.90 -8.17 21.90
C LEU A 291 -2.41 -8.41 23.32
N ALA A 292 -3.39 -7.62 23.78
CA ALA A 292 -4.03 -7.81 25.08
C ALA A 292 -4.64 -9.20 25.23
N ARG A 293 -5.28 -9.73 24.19
CA ARG A 293 -5.83 -11.08 24.17
C ARG A 293 -4.73 -12.13 24.23
N PHE A 294 -3.68 -11.99 23.44
CA PHE A 294 -2.54 -12.92 23.40
C PHE A 294 -1.84 -13.00 24.76
N PHE A 295 -1.59 -11.87 25.40
CA PHE A 295 -0.97 -11.79 26.71
C PHE A 295 -1.96 -11.99 27.86
N ARG A 296 -3.19 -12.37 27.59
CA ARG A 296 -4.26 -12.59 28.58
C ARG A 296 -4.49 -11.40 29.51
N ARG A 297 -4.29 -10.16 29.02
CA ARG A 297 -4.50 -8.91 29.76
C ARG A 297 -5.98 -8.53 29.89
N SER A 298 -6.91 -9.48 29.74
CA SER A 298 -8.31 -9.24 30.04
C SER A 298 -8.52 -9.25 31.56
N TRP A 299 -8.39 -8.09 32.17
CA TRP A 299 -8.75 -7.90 33.56
C TRP A 299 -10.28 -7.91 33.67
N VAL A 300 -10.83 -9.01 34.14
CA VAL A 300 -12.20 -9.03 34.68
C VAL A 300 -12.11 -8.38 36.04
N ILE A 301 -12.60 -7.15 36.16
CA ILE A 301 -12.76 -6.47 37.44
C ILE A 301 -13.66 -7.38 38.30
N GLY A 302 -13.14 -7.97 39.38
CA GLY A 302 -13.91 -8.69 40.36
C GLY A 302 -13.57 -10.18 40.58
N LYS A 303 -12.59 -10.76 39.90
CA LYS A 303 -12.08 -12.09 40.28
C LYS A 303 -10.65 -12.00 40.77
N SER A 304 -10.46 -11.92 42.08
CA SER A 304 -9.20 -12.23 42.73
C SER A 304 -8.83 -13.67 42.38
N HIS A 305 -7.70 -13.86 41.66
CA HIS A 305 -7.13 -15.21 41.60
C HIS A 305 -6.45 -15.47 42.94
N GLY A 306 -7.17 -16.16 43.81
CA GLY A 306 -6.54 -16.87 44.92
C GLY A 306 -5.65 -17.96 44.31
N ILE A 307 -4.38 -17.93 44.63
CA ILE A 307 -3.46 -19.08 44.57
C ILE A 307 -3.82 -20.01 45.72
#